data_b3e4abb7dfed2bab96785c8613398647
#
_entry.id   b3e4abb7dfed2bab96785c8613398647
#
_cell.length_a   1.000
_cell.length_b   1.000
_cell.length_c   1.000
_cell.angle_alpha   90.00
_cell.angle_beta   90.00
_cell.angle_gamma   90.00
#
_symmetry.space_group_name_H-M   'P 1'
#
loop_
_entity.id
_entity.type
_entity.pdbx_description
1 polymer ?
#
loop_
_entity_poly.entity_id
_entity_poly.type
_entity_poly.pdbx_seq_one_letter_code
_entity_poly.pdbx_strand_id
1 'polypeptide(L)'
;MIFKDGKVLLGKRRGSHGEGEYAWPGGHLEYMESFEECARREVREETGMEIENIRFLRLVNLKEYAPKHYIDVGLIADWKNGEPKIVEPNKIESWNWYDTNKLPTPLFAPLPTYFESLKTGKNFWDA
;
A
#
# COMPACT_ATOMS: atom_id res chain seq x y z
N MET A 1 1.72 2.09 3.06
CA MET A 1 3.02 2.70 2.67
C MET A 1 4.06 2.40 3.74
N ILE A 2 5.13 1.70 3.37
CA ILE A 2 6.14 1.24 4.32
C ILE A 2 7.46 1.96 4.03
N PHE A 3 8.02 2.58 5.07
CA PHE A 3 9.29 3.29 4.97
C PHE A 3 10.44 2.45 5.53
N LYS A 4 11.57 2.47 4.83
CA LYS A 4 12.86 1.95 5.29
C LYS A 4 13.97 2.82 4.74
N ASP A 5 14.76 3.44 5.61
CA ASP A 5 15.89 4.30 5.22
C ASP A 5 15.50 5.36 4.18
N GLY A 6 14.34 6.00 4.38
CA GLY A 6 13.83 7.03 3.47
C GLY A 6 13.24 6.54 2.17
N LYS A 7 13.21 5.23 1.96
CA LYS A 7 12.63 4.60 0.76
C LYS A 7 11.29 3.96 1.08
N VAL A 8 10.51 3.71 0.04
CA VAL A 8 9.20 3.04 0.16
C VAL A 8 9.19 1.75 -0.63
N LEU A 9 8.45 0.76 -0.11
CA LEU A 9 8.29 -0.53 -0.78
C LEU A 9 7.18 -0.47 -1.82
N LEU A 10 7.49 -0.85 -3.05
CA LEU A 10 6.49 -0.98 -4.11
C LEU A 10 6.69 -2.30 -4.83
N GLY A 11 5.58 -2.92 -5.20
CA GLY A 11 5.55 -4.13 -5.98
C GLY A 11 4.85 -3.92 -7.30
N LYS A 12 5.35 -4.56 -8.35
CA LYS A 12 4.71 -4.54 -9.66
C LYS A 12 3.56 -5.54 -9.67
N ARG A 13 2.37 -5.07 -9.93
CA ARG A 13 1.16 -5.88 -9.92
C ARG A 13 1.07 -6.81 -11.13
N ARG A 14 0.50 -7.98 -10.89
CA ARG A 14 0.19 -8.97 -11.90
C ARG A 14 -1.28 -9.38 -11.74
N GLY A 15 -1.96 -9.67 -12.83
CA GLY A 15 -3.36 -10.09 -12.78
C GLY A 15 -4.35 -9.00 -13.18
N SER A 16 -5.64 -9.19 -12.83
CA SER A 16 -6.75 -8.48 -13.44
C SER A 16 -6.83 -6.97 -13.19
N HIS A 17 -6.58 -6.49 -11.98
CA HIS A 17 -6.70 -5.06 -11.68
C HIS A 17 -5.32 -4.43 -11.54
N GLY A 18 -5.04 -3.43 -12.38
CA GLY A 18 -3.79 -2.69 -12.30
C GLY A 18 -2.56 -3.49 -12.68
N GLU A 19 -2.68 -4.45 -13.62
CA GLU A 19 -1.53 -5.22 -14.10
C GLU A 19 -0.45 -4.28 -14.64
N GLY A 20 0.78 -4.48 -14.18
CA GLY A 20 1.91 -3.64 -14.56
C GLY A 20 2.04 -2.35 -13.76
N GLU A 21 1.06 -2.02 -12.93
CA GLU A 21 1.12 -0.86 -12.05
C GLU A 21 1.82 -1.20 -10.74
N TYR A 22 2.39 -0.19 -10.10
CA TYR A 22 3.13 -0.37 -8.85
C TYR A 22 2.28 0.04 -7.65
N ALA A 23 2.25 -0.83 -6.62
CA ALA A 23 1.47 -0.62 -5.42
C ALA A 23 2.22 -1.11 -4.18
N TRP A 24 1.87 -0.55 -3.02
CA TRP A 24 2.30 -1.12 -1.75
C TRP A 24 1.39 -2.25 -1.30
N PRO A 25 1.81 -3.01 -0.28
CA PRO A 25 0.96 -4.06 0.28
C PRO A 25 -0.37 -3.50 0.80
N GLY A 26 -1.42 -4.27 0.67
CA GLY A 26 -2.73 -3.91 1.18
C GLY A 26 -3.75 -4.97 0.87
N GLY A 27 -4.92 -4.85 1.46
CA GLY A 27 -5.99 -5.79 1.27
C GLY A 27 -7.24 -5.41 2.04
N HIS A 28 -8.17 -6.35 2.14
CA HIS A 28 -9.46 -6.11 2.76
C HIS A 28 -9.42 -6.34 4.27
N LEU A 29 -10.07 -5.44 5.01
CA LEU A 29 -10.29 -5.61 6.43
C LEU A 29 -11.18 -6.84 6.66
N GLU A 30 -10.75 -7.72 7.55
CA GLU A 30 -11.53 -8.90 7.92
C GLU A 30 -12.42 -8.62 9.13
N TYR A 31 -13.41 -9.49 9.34
CA TYR A 31 -14.37 -9.34 10.42
C TYR A 31 -13.68 -9.20 11.79
N MET A 32 -14.00 -8.12 12.50
CA MET A 32 -13.49 -7.78 13.84
C MET A 32 -11.99 -7.50 13.92
N GLU A 33 -11.33 -7.41 12.79
CA GLU A 33 -9.91 -7.06 12.71
C GLU A 33 -9.72 -5.54 12.91
N SER A 34 -8.72 -5.13 13.68
CA SER A 34 -8.36 -3.72 13.75
C SER A 34 -7.59 -3.31 12.49
N PHE A 35 -7.50 -2.01 12.23
CA PHE A 35 -6.72 -1.52 11.08
C PHE A 35 -5.25 -1.93 11.20
N GLU A 36 -4.68 -1.89 12.39
CA GLU A 36 -3.29 -2.31 12.61
C GLU A 36 -3.11 -3.81 12.35
N GLU A 37 -4.03 -4.62 12.85
CA GLU A 37 -3.99 -6.08 12.63
C GLU A 37 -4.07 -6.39 11.14
N CYS A 38 -4.95 -5.69 10.42
CA CYS A 38 -5.09 -5.84 8.97
C CYS A 38 -3.78 -5.49 8.25
N ALA A 39 -3.18 -4.36 8.60
CA ALA A 39 -1.93 -3.93 7.99
C ALA A 39 -0.81 -4.95 8.22
N ARG A 40 -0.65 -5.42 9.45
CA ARG A 40 0.37 -6.40 9.79
C ARG A 40 0.16 -7.72 9.07
N ARG A 41 -1.10 -8.18 9.01
CA ARG A 41 -1.46 -9.42 8.34
C ARG A 41 -1.19 -9.34 6.84
N GLU A 42 -1.65 -8.29 6.19
CA GLU A 42 -1.48 -8.12 4.74
C GLU A 42 -0.01 -8.00 4.36
N VAL A 43 0.79 -7.26 5.11
CA VAL A 43 2.23 -7.14 4.85
C VAL A 43 2.90 -8.50 5.01
N ARG A 44 2.55 -9.25 6.05
CA ARG A 44 3.12 -10.59 6.28
C ARG A 44 2.73 -11.57 5.18
N GLU A 45 1.46 -11.58 4.79
CA GLU A 45 0.95 -12.46 3.74
C GLU A 45 1.55 -12.17 2.37
N GLU A 46 1.78 -10.90 2.07
CA GLU A 46 2.26 -10.49 0.75
C GLU A 46 3.78 -10.43 0.63
N THR A 47 4.49 -10.14 1.72
CA THR A 47 5.94 -9.90 1.67
C THR A 47 6.75 -10.74 2.65
N GLY A 48 6.13 -11.27 3.68
CA GLY A 48 6.84 -11.95 4.77
C GLY A 48 7.53 -11.01 5.76
N MET A 49 7.39 -9.70 5.58
CA MET A 49 8.01 -8.71 6.46
C MET A 49 7.18 -8.40 7.69
N GLU A 50 7.83 -7.76 8.68
CA GLU A 50 7.16 -7.17 9.82
C GLU A 50 7.34 -5.66 9.82
N ILE A 51 6.31 -4.95 10.27
CA ILE A 51 6.26 -3.49 10.33
C ILE A 51 5.96 -3.02 11.74
N GLU A 52 6.27 -1.75 12.01
CA GLU A 52 6.01 -1.10 13.29
C GLU A 52 5.61 0.36 13.07
N ASN A 53 5.23 1.05 14.15
CA ASN A 53 4.82 2.45 14.12
C ASN A 53 3.73 2.71 13.09
N ILE A 54 2.71 1.87 13.10
CA ILE A 54 1.57 1.98 12.17
C ILE A 54 0.74 3.19 12.58
N ARG A 55 0.49 4.08 11.62
CA ARG A 55 -0.26 5.32 11.86
C ARG A 55 -1.14 5.68 10.68
N PHE A 56 -2.22 6.36 10.98
CA PHE A 56 -3.17 6.81 9.96
C PHE A 56 -2.57 7.95 9.13
N LEU A 57 -2.82 7.91 7.83
CA LEU A 57 -2.43 8.98 6.92
C LEU A 57 -3.65 9.65 6.28
N ARG A 58 -4.50 8.85 5.61
CA ARG A 58 -5.59 9.45 4.83
C ARG A 58 -6.74 8.46 4.57
N LEU A 59 -7.88 9.01 4.18
CA LEU A 59 -9.08 8.27 3.79
C LEU A 59 -9.49 8.69 2.40
N VAL A 60 -9.80 7.73 1.53
CA VAL A 60 -10.28 8.01 0.16
C VAL A 60 -11.60 7.30 -0.08
N ASN A 61 -12.56 8.06 -0.59
CA ASN A 61 -13.80 7.50 -1.14
C ASN A 61 -13.49 7.05 -2.57
N LEU A 62 -13.20 5.78 -2.76
CA LEU A 62 -12.66 5.24 -3.99
C LEU A 62 -13.78 4.73 -4.90
N LYS A 63 -14.05 5.43 -5.99
CA LYS A 63 -15.14 5.15 -6.92
C LYS A 63 -14.67 4.54 -8.25
N GLU A 64 -13.38 4.38 -8.45
CA GLU A 64 -12.81 4.01 -9.75
C GLU A 64 -13.12 2.58 -10.20
N TYR A 65 -13.52 1.71 -9.27
CA TYR A 65 -13.69 0.29 -9.59
C TYR A 65 -15.15 -0.15 -9.62
N ALA A 66 -16.03 0.76 -10.09
CA ALA A 66 -17.45 0.42 -10.25
C ALA A 66 -17.64 -0.91 -10.99
N PRO A 67 -18.61 -1.74 -10.61
CA PRO A 67 -19.66 -1.46 -9.62
C PRO A 67 -19.23 -1.57 -8.15
N LYS A 68 -17.98 -1.87 -7.89
CA LYS A 68 -17.45 -1.90 -6.52
C LYS A 68 -17.13 -0.50 -6.03
N HIS A 69 -17.50 -0.21 -4.79
CA HIS A 69 -17.25 1.06 -4.13
C HIS A 69 -16.51 0.80 -2.84
N TYR A 70 -15.32 1.38 -2.73
CA TYR A 70 -14.45 1.16 -1.58
C TYR A 70 -14.24 2.43 -0.76
N ILE A 71 -14.03 2.24 0.52
CA ILE A 71 -13.38 3.25 1.37
C ILE A 71 -11.95 2.76 1.54
N ASP A 72 -11.00 3.52 1.07
CA ASP A 72 -9.59 3.15 1.12
C ASP A 72 -8.89 3.87 2.28
N VAL A 73 -8.52 3.10 3.29
CA VAL A 73 -7.83 3.60 4.48
C VAL A 73 -6.33 3.52 4.25
N GLY A 74 -5.69 4.66 4.18
CA GLY A 74 -4.24 4.73 3.99
C GLY A 74 -3.50 4.83 5.30
N LEU A 75 -2.66 3.84 5.54
CA LEU A 75 -1.78 3.79 6.72
C LEU A 75 -0.33 3.91 6.27
N ILE A 76 0.50 4.47 7.13
CA ILE A 76 1.94 4.44 6.96
C ILE A 76 2.57 3.68 8.11
N ALA A 77 3.70 3.05 7.84
CA ALA A 77 4.41 2.26 8.82
C ALA A 77 5.90 2.27 8.52
N ASP A 78 6.68 1.82 9.50
CA ASP A 78 8.11 1.67 9.35
C ASP A 78 8.46 0.18 9.27
N TRP A 79 9.45 -0.15 8.45
CA TRP A 79 10.00 -1.49 8.37
C TRP A 79 10.62 -1.88 9.72
N LYS A 80 10.31 -3.06 10.19
CA LYS A 80 10.88 -3.60 11.44
C LYS A 80 11.94 -4.65 11.16
N ASN A 81 11.56 -5.68 10.40
CA ASN A 81 12.49 -6.74 9.99
C ASN A 81 11.96 -7.53 8.80
N GLY A 82 12.83 -8.34 8.23
CA GLY A 82 12.51 -9.24 7.12
C GLY A 82 12.82 -8.64 5.76
N GLU A 83 13.24 -9.49 4.82
CA GLU A 83 13.42 -9.11 3.43
C GLU A 83 12.10 -9.35 2.68
N PRO A 84 11.69 -8.44 1.80
CA PRO A 84 10.46 -8.67 1.03
C PRO A 84 10.62 -9.87 0.10
N LYS A 85 9.68 -10.80 0.21
CA LYS A 85 9.63 -12.02 -0.61
C LYS A 85 8.39 -11.99 -1.47
N ILE A 86 8.46 -12.61 -2.65
CA ILE A 86 7.29 -12.78 -3.51
C ILE A 86 6.54 -14.01 -3.00
N VAL A 87 5.57 -13.78 -2.10
CA VAL A 87 4.76 -14.85 -1.51
C VAL A 87 3.61 -15.25 -2.42
N GLU A 88 3.07 -14.27 -3.17
CA GLU A 88 1.94 -14.49 -4.09
C GLU A 88 2.35 -14.12 -5.51
N PRO A 89 3.11 -15.01 -6.20
CA PRO A 89 3.66 -14.68 -7.52
C PRO A 89 2.62 -14.46 -8.63
N ASN A 90 1.39 -14.92 -8.41
CA ASN A 90 0.29 -14.67 -9.33
C ASN A 90 -0.30 -13.25 -9.21
N LYS A 91 0.01 -12.55 -8.14
CA LYS A 91 -0.49 -11.20 -7.86
C LYS A 91 0.59 -10.13 -7.95
N ILE A 92 1.82 -10.47 -7.60
CA ILE A 92 2.95 -9.54 -7.54
C ILE A 92 4.13 -10.16 -8.27
N GLU A 93 4.72 -9.40 -9.16
CA GLU A 93 5.88 -9.83 -9.95
C GLU A 93 7.20 -9.56 -9.22
N SER A 94 7.27 -8.44 -8.47
CA SER A 94 8.50 -8.02 -7.80
C SER A 94 8.19 -7.08 -6.63
N TRP A 95 9.09 -7.06 -5.64
CA TRP A 95 9.10 -6.07 -4.56
C TRP A 95 10.44 -5.38 -4.55
N ASN A 96 10.46 -4.04 -4.53
CA ASN A 96 11.70 -3.26 -4.43
C ASN A 96 11.49 -2.00 -3.61
N TRP A 97 12.57 -1.50 -3.03
CA TRP A 97 12.60 -0.23 -2.31
C TRP A 97 12.94 0.89 -3.28
N TYR A 98 12.15 1.96 -3.25
CA TYR A 98 12.29 3.11 -4.17
C TYR A 98 12.44 4.40 -3.41
N ASP A 99 13.31 5.28 -3.91
CA ASP A 99 13.34 6.66 -3.44
C ASP A 99 12.04 7.35 -3.79
N THR A 100 11.53 8.18 -2.87
CA THR A 100 10.28 8.91 -3.12
C THR A 100 10.40 9.91 -4.28
N ASN A 101 11.64 10.28 -4.65
CA ASN A 101 11.90 11.17 -5.79
C ASN A 101 12.12 10.43 -7.11
N LYS A 102 12.16 9.10 -7.08
CA LYS A 102 12.41 8.25 -8.26
C LYS A 102 11.47 7.06 -8.27
N LEU A 103 10.19 7.35 -8.21
CA LEU A 103 9.16 6.31 -8.19
C LEU A 103 9.01 5.65 -9.55
N PRO A 104 8.71 4.36 -9.59
CA PRO A 104 8.38 3.69 -10.84
C PRO A 104 7.03 4.15 -11.36
N THR A 105 6.77 3.93 -12.63
CA THR A 105 5.49 4.28 -13.27
C THR A 105 4.97 3.10 -14.08
N PRO A 106 3.65 2.97 -14.21
CA PRO A 106 2.60 3.78 -13.56
C PRO A 106 2.33 3.34 -12.13
N LEU A 107 1.87 4.25 -11.30
CA LEU A 107 1.44 3.95 -9.95
C LEU A 107 -0.03 3.51 -9.94
N PHE A 108 -0.35 2.55 -9.08
CA PHE A 108 -1.73 2.13 -8.84
C PHE A 108 -2.57 3.34 -8.39
N ALA A 109 -3.81 3.45 -8.91
CA ALA A 109 -4.62 4.66 -8.81
C ALA A 109 -4.75 5.31 -7.42
N PRO A 110 -4.94 4.56 -6.33
CA PRO A 110 -5.07 5.21 -5.01
C PRO A 110 -3.77 5.77 -4.43
N LEU A 111 -2.61 5.46 -5.01
CA LEU A 111 -1.33 5.79 -4.40
C LEU A 111 -0.95 7.28 -4.41
N PRO A 112 -1.24 8.07 -5.45
CA PRO A 112 -0.85 9.48 -5.46
C PRO A 112 -1.35 10.29 -4.27
N THR A 113 -2.53 9.98 -3.72
CA THR A 113 -3.06 10.68 -2.57
C THR A 113 -2.23 10.51 -1.30
N TYR A 114 -1.46 9.42 -1.18
CA TYR A 114 -0.53 9.24 -0.06
C TYR A 114 0.52 10.36 -0.05
N PHE A 115 1.11 10.62 -1.20
CA PHE A 115 2.14 11.65 -1.35
C PHE A 115 1.56 13.05 -1.14
N GLU A 116 0.36 13.30 -1.68
CA GLU A 116 -0.33 14.57 -1.49
C GLU A 116 -0.68 14.80 -0.02
N SER A 117 -1.11 13.77 0.68
CA SER A 117 -1.41 13.86 2.10
C SER A 117 -0.17 14.16 2.94
N LEU A 118 0.95 13.51 2.62
CA LEU A 118 2.22 13.78 3.30
C LEU A 118 2.68 15.21 3.07
N LYS A 119 2.48 15.74 1.88
CA LYS A 119 2.91 17.07 1.48
C LYS A 119 2.04 18.18 2.06
N THR A 120 0.71 18.00 2.03
CA THR A 120 -0.26 19.06 2.34
C THR A 120 -0.92 18.93 3.71
N GLY A 121 -0.88 17.74 4.31
CA GLY A 121 -1.64 17.45 5.53
C GLY A 121 -3.12 17.13 5.27
N LYS A 122 -3.58 17.21 4.04
CA LYS A 122 -4.95 16.83 3.69
C LYS A 122 -5.09 15.33 3.87
N ASN A 123 -6.08 14.89 4.64
CA ASN A 123 -6.25 13.47 4.97
C ASN A 123 -7.59 12.87 4.54
N PHE A 124 -8.35 13.63 3.78
CA PHE A 124 -9.68 13.23 3.34
C PHE A 124 -9.84 13.53 1.85
N TRP A 125 -10.17 12.50 1.07
CA TRP A 125 -10.30 12.60 -0.39
C TRP A 125 -11.61 11.99 -0.83
N ASP A 126 -12.39 12.77 -1.56
CA ASP A 126 -13.69 12.37 -2.08
C ASP A 126 -13.64 12.29 -3.61
N ALA A 127 -12.70 11.55 -4.09
CA ALA A 127 -12.36 11.51 -5.51
C ALA A 127 -13.40 10.78 -6.37
#